data_05e098948a3c71fc88dffc9c7210ede2
#
_entry.id   05e098948a3c71fc88dffc9c7210ede2
#
_cell.length_a   1.000
_cell.length_b   1.000
_cell.length_c   1.000
_cell.angle_alpha   90.00
_cell.angle_beta   90.00
_cell.angle_gamma   90.00
#
_symmetry.space_group_name_H-M   'P 1'
#
loop_
_entity.id
_entity.type
_entity.pdbx_description
1 polymer ?
#
loop_
_entity_poly.entity_id
_entity_poly.type
_entity_poly.pdbx_seq_one_letter_code
_entity_poly.pdbx_strand_id
1 'polypeptide(L)'
;MPAPPRPAADDLQRFVDAQAPVHEAVRRELRAGRKTSHWMWFVFPQLRVLGRSATAEFYGLADLAEARAFAAHALLGPRLVECAGLVLAVEGRSAHQIFGSPDDLKLCSCMTLFEAAAPSEPVFAEVLERLYAGRRDPLTLAALGRAAPPAG
;
A
#
# COMPACT_ATOMS: atom_id res chain seq x y z
N MET A 1 2.51 19.29 -19.93
CA MET A 1 1.18 18.83 -19.49
C MET A 1 0.92 19.26 -18.07
N PRO A 2 -0.19 19.91 -17.81
CA PRO A 2 -0.54 20.22 -16.43
C PRO A 2 -0.76 18.92 -15.66
N ALA A 3 -0.46 18.94 -14.36
CA ALA A 3 -0.75 17.83 -13.48
C ALA A 3 -2.27 17.57 -13.48
N PRO A 4 -2.71 16.32 -13.34
CA PRO A 4 -4.13 16.05 -13.22
C PRO A 4 -4.72 16.78 -12.01
N PRO A 5 -5.98 17.18 -12.04
CA PRO A 5 -6.60 17.83 -10.89
C PRO A 5 -6.56 16.89 -9.68
N ARG A 6 -6.42 17.48 -8.48
CA ARG A 6 -6.44 16.69 -7.26
C ARG A 6 -7.80 15.99 -7.15
N PRO A 7 -7.82 14.64 -6.98
CA PRO A 7 -9.09 13.92 -6.88
C PRO A 7 -9.81 14.28 -5.58
N ALA A 8 -11.13 14.12 -5.58
CA ALA A 8 -11.90 14.20 -4.35
C ALA A 8 -11.42 13.13 -3.35
N ALA A 9 -11.52 13.42 -2.05
CA ALA A 9 -11.00 12.55 -1.00
C ALA A 9 -11.61 11.15 -1.01
N ASP A 10 -12.81 10.98 -1.56
CA ASP A 10 -13.51 9.70 -1.63
C ASP A 10 -13.59 9.15 -3.06
N ASP A 11 -12.82 9.71 -4.01
CA ASP A 11 -12.81 9.24 -5.39
C ASP A 11 -11.93 7.98 -5.52
N LEU A 12 -12.51 6.85 -5.13
CA LEU A 12 -11.83 5.56 -5.20
C LEU A 12 -11.89 4.93 -6.60
N GLN A 13 -12.70 5.48 -7.50
CA GLN A 13 -12.82 4.94 -8.86
C GLN A 13 -11.48 5.01 -9.60
N ARG A 14 -10.63 5.98 -9.30
CA ARG A 14 -9.30 6.08 -9.90
C ARG A 14 -8.45 4.82 -9.65
N PHE A 15 -8.62 4.20 -8.49
CA PHE A 15 -7.93 2.94 -8.17
C PHE A 15 -8.52 1.76 -8.93
N VAL A 16 -9.84 1.68 -9.01
CA VAL A 16 -10.53 0.62 -9.74
C VAL A 16 -10.10 0.65 -11.21
N ASP A 17 -10.12 1.84 -11.82
CA ASP A 17 -9.76 2.02 -13.23
C ASP A 17 -8.30 1.67 -13.49
N ALA A 18 -7.39 2.08 -12.60
CA ALA A 18 -5.96 1.82 -12.74
C ALA A 18 -5.63 0.34 -12.57
N GLN A 19 -6.29 -0.34 -11.64
CA GLN A 19 -6.03 -1.75 -11.35
C GLN A 19 -6.55 -2.70 -12.43
N ALA A 20 -7.68 -2.37 -13.05
CA ALA A 20 -8.37 -3.28 -13.97
C ALA A 20 -7.46 -3.88 -15.06
N PRO A 21 -6.69 -3.07 -15.82
CA PRO A 21 -5.86 -3.64 -16.90
C PRO A 21 -4.62 -4.40 -16.42
N VAL A 22 -4.21 -4.25 -15.16
CA VAL A 22 -2.94 -4.81 -14.66
C VAL A 22 -3.12 -5.84 -13.56
N HIS A 23 -4.34 -6.07 -13.08
CA HIS A 23 -4.57 -6.92 -11.90
C HIS A 23 -3.97 -8.33 -12.05
N GLU A 24 -4.13 -8.97 -13.21
CA GLU A 24 -3.56 -10.30 -13.43
C GLU A 24 -2.03 -10.28 -13.46
N ALA A 25 -1.44 -9.24 -14.05
CA ALA A 25 0.02 -9.09 -14.04
C ALA A 25 0.54 -8.90 -12.62
N VAL A 26 -0.15 -8.09 -11.80
CA VAL A 26 0.20 -7.88 -10.40
C VAL A 26 0.21 -9.21 -9.64
N ARG A 27 -0.85 -10.00 -9.78
CA ARG A 27 -0.95 -11.30 -9.11
C ARG A 27 0.18 -12.23 -9.53
N ARG A 28 0.47 -12.30 -10.82
CA ARG A 28 1.54 -13.14 -11.37
C ARG A 28 2.90 -12.73 -10.81
N GLU A 29 3.19 -11.42 -10.81
CA GLU A 29 4.47 -10.90 -10.31
C GLU A 29 4.63 -11.17 -8.82
N LEU A 30 3.58 -10.97 -8.03
CA LEU A 30 3.63 -11.23 -6.60
C LEU A 30 3.79 -12.71 -6.28
N ARG A 31 3.10 -13.60 -7.02
CA ARG A 31 3.28 -15.04 -6.86
C ARG A 31 4.70 -15.48 -7.20
N ALA A 32 5.31 -14.84 -8.20
CA ALA A 32 6.70 -15.11 -8.57
C ALA A 32 7.70 -14.52 -7.57
N GLY A 33 7.25 -13.68 -6.65
CA GLY A 33 8.12 -13.03 -5.68
C GLY A 33 9.00 -11.95 -6.28
N ARG A 34 8.56 -11.35 -7.39
CA ARG A 34 9.35 -10.34 -8.09
C ARG A 34 8.46 -9.39 -8.88
N LYS A 35 8.39 -8.14 -8.42
CA LYS A 35 7.70 -7.07 -9.12
C LYS A 35 8.54 -6.61 -10.32
N THR A 36 7.95 -6.61 -11.52
CA THR A 36 8.63 -6.25 -12.76
C THR A 36 8.00 -5.08 -13.50
N SER A 37 6.79 -4.66 -13.14
CA SER A 37 6.10 -3.55 -13.81
C SER A 37 5.63 -2.49 -12.80
N HIS A 38 5.07 -1.38 -13.33
CA HIS A 38 4.85 -0.14 -12.57
C HIS A 38 3.39 -0.01 -12.12
N TRP A 39 3.08 -0.49 -10.91
CA TRP A 39 1.72 -0.48 -10.39
C TRP A 39 1.63 -0.14 -8.91
N MET A 40 2.74 0.21 -8.26
CA MET A 40 2.81 0.38 -6.80
C MET A 40 1.85 1.44 -6.28
N TRP A 41 1.73 2.57 -7.00
CA TRP A 41 0.93 3.72 -6.57
C TRP A 41 -0.53 3.39 -6.26
N PHE A 42 -1.13 2.47 -7.01
CA PHE A 42 -2.57 2.19 -6.91
C PHE A 42 -2.91 0.78 -6.44
N VAL A 43 -1.92 -0.10 -6.29
CA VAL A 43 -2.10 -1.44 -5.72
C VAL A 43 -1.82 -1.42 -4.22
N PHE A 44 -0.75 -0.75 -3.81
CA PHE A 44 -0.38 -0.57 -2.40
C PHE A 44 -0.26 0.93 -2.10
N PRO A 45 -1.39 1.67 -2.07
CA PRO A 45 -1.33 3.12 -1.91
C PRO A 45 -0.86 3.55 -0.53
N GLN A 46 -0.20 4.69 -0.48
CA GLN A 46 0.23 5.35 0.74
C GLN A 46 -0.49 6.68 0.90
N LEU A 47 -0.26 7.36 2.01
CA LEU A 47 -0.82 8.69 2.21
C LEU A 47 -0.27 9.68 1.18
N ARG A 48 -1.14 10.56 0.69
CA ARG A 48 -0.80 11.58 -0.31
C ARG A 48 0.36 12.46 0.13
N VAL A 49 0.43 12.81 1.40
CA VAL A 49 1.46 13.67 1.97
C VAL A 49 2.87 13.08 1.81
N LEU A 50 3.00 11.77 1.66
CA LEU A 50 4.27 11.10 1.46
C LEU A 50 4.70 11.07 0.00
N GLY A 51 3.81 11.40 -0.93
CA GLY A 51 4.09 11.36 -2.36
C GLY A 51 5.02 12.49 -2.81
N ARG A 52 5.97 12.17 -3.69
CA ARG A 52 6.94 13.14 -4.20
C ARG A 52 6.87 13.33 -5.71
N SER A 53 5.81 12.84 -6.34
CA SER A 53 5.58 12.98 -7.77
C SER A 53 4.09 13.24 -8.02
N ALA A 54 3.76 13.74 -9.20
CA ALA A 54 2.36 13.96 -9.58
C ALA A 54 1.56 12.65 -9.52
N THR A 55 2.15 11.53 -9.94
CA THR A 55 1.50 10.22 -9.90
C THR A 55 1.26 9.76 -8.47
N ALA A 56 2.26 9.90 -7.59
CA ALA A 56 2.14 9.54 -6.18
C ALA A 56 1.10 10.40 -5.47
N GLU A 57 0.98 11.67 -5.82
CA GLU A 57 -0.04 12.55 -5.26
C GLU A 57 -1.43 12.21 -5.78
N PHE A 58 -1.56 11.90 -7.07
CA PHE A 58 -2.85 11.54 -7.67
C PHE A 58 -3.44 10.28 -7.03
N TYR A 59 -2.62 9.26 -6.80
CA TYR A 59 -3.05 8.02 -6.16
C TYR A 59 -2.88 8.01 -4.65
N GLY A 60 -2.33 9.06 -4.06
CA GLY A 60 -2.19 9.13 -2.62
C GLY A 60 -3.53 9.24 -1.91
N LEU A 61 -3.67 8.54 -0.79
CA LEU A 61 -4.85 8.64 0.05
C LEU A 61 -4.76 9.90 0.90
N ALA A 62 -5.84 10.66 0.95
CA ALA A 62 -5.86 11.98 1.59
C ALA A 62 -5.64 11.89 3.10
N ASP A 63 -6.24 10.87 3.74
CA ASP A 63 -6.25 10.72 5.18
C ASP A 63 -6.66 9.29 5.57
N LEU A 64 -6.76 9.06 6.87
CA LEU A 64 -7.18 7.76 7.40
C LEU A 64 -8.62 7.41 6.99
N ALA A 65 -9.50 8.40 6.87
CA ALA A 65 -10.88 8.16 6.45
C ALA A 65 -10.95 7.60 5.03
N GLU A 66 -10.14 8.13 4.10
CA GLU A 66 -10.08 7.59 2.74
C GLU A 66 -9.46 6.19 2.74
N ALA A 67 -8.45 5.93 3.56
CA ALA A 67 -7.87 4.59 3.69
C ALA A 67 -8.90 3.59 4.21
N ARG A 68 -9.73 3.99 5.19
CA ARG A 68 -10.84 3.16 5.67
C ARG A 68 -11.85 2.87 4.57
N ALA A 69 -12.20 3.87 3.78
CA ALA A 69 -13.11 3.70 2.65
C ALA A 69 -12.54 2.74 1.60
N PHE A 70 -11.24 2.83 1.32
CA PHE A 70 -10.55 1.91 0.42
C PHE A 70 -10.64 0.46 0.95
N ALA A 71 -10.33 0.26 2.21
CA ALA A 71 -10.38 -1.08 2.84
C ALA A 71 -11.81 -1.64 2.87
N ALA A 72 -12.82 -0.79 3.00
CA ALA A 72 -14.23 -1.19 3.02
C ALA A 72 -14.84 -1.34 1.62
N HIS A 73 -14.15 -0.89 0.58
CA HIS A 73 -14.64 -0.97 -0.79
C HIS A 73 -14.76 -2.44 -1.24
N ALA A 74 -15.89 -2.79 -1.86
CA ALA A 74 -16.21 -4.17 -2.20
C ALA A 74 -15.19 -4.84 -3.15
N LEU A 75 -14.48 -4.06 -3.95
CA LEU A 75 -13.47 -4.56 -4.88
C LEU A 75 -12.05 -4.31 -4.37
N LEU A 76 -11.76 -3.08 -3.94
CA LEU A 76 -10.40 -2.65 -3.56
C LEU A 76 -9.93 -3.31 -2.27
N GLY A 77 -10.82 -3.45 -1.28
CA GLY A 77 -10.48 -4.07 -0.01
C GLY A 77 -10.00 -5.51 -0.18
N PRO A 78 -10.82 -6.40 -0.78
CA PRO A 78 -10.41 -7.77 -1.03
C PRO A 78 -9.16 -7.90 -1.89
N ARG A 79 -8.98 -7.05 -2.90
CA ARG A 79 -7.76 -7.07 -3.72
C ARG A 79 -6.52 -6.71 -2.92
N LEU A 80 -6.61 -5.72 -2.04
CA LEU A 80 -5.50 -5.33 -1.18
C LEU A 80 -5.11 -6.47 -0.24
N VAL A 81 -6.08 -7.10 0.39
CA VAL A 81 -5.86 -8.24 1.28
C VAL A 81 -5.23 -9.41 0.52
N GLU A 82 -5.74 -9.70 -0.67
CA GLU A 82 -5.19 -10.75 -1.53
C GLU A 82 -3.74 -10.47 -1.87
N CYS A 83 -3.44 -9.26 -2.33
CA CYS A 83 -2.08 -8.89 -2.73
C CYS A 83 -1.11 -8.91 -1.54
N ALA A 84 -1.52 -8.42 -0.38
CA ALA A 84 -0.72 -8.51 0.83
C ALA A 84 -0.47 -9.98 1.23
N GLY A 85 -1.49 -10.82 1.10
CA GLY A 85 -1.35 -12.26 1.34
C GLY A 85 -0.39 -12.94 0.38
N LEU A 86 -0.39 -12.54 -0.90
CA LEU A 86 0.57 -13.06 -1.88
C LEU A 86 2.00 -12.67 -1.52
N VAL A 87 2.21 -11.44 -1.05
CA VAL A 87 3.53 -11.00 -0.56
C VAL A 87 3.95 -11.86 0.63
N LEU A 88 3.05 -12.06 1.57
CA LEU A 88 3.32 -12.84 2.78
C LEU A 88 3.66 -14.30 2.45
N ALA A 89 3.10 -14.84 1.38
CA ALA A 89 3.34 -16.23 0.96
C ALA A 89 4.71 -16.44 0.29
N VAL A 90 5.41 -15.38 -0.12
CA VAL A 90 6.74 -15.50 -0.72
C VAL A 90 7.74 -15.91 0.35
N GLU A 91 8.45 -17.00 0.13
CA GLU A 91 9.45 -17.52 1.08
C GLU A 91 10.87 -17.17 0.63
N GLY A 92 11.74 -16.88 1.60
CA GLY A 92 13.16 -16.73 1.36
C GLY A 92 13.57 -15.46 0.63
N ARG A 93 12.69 -14.46 0.49
CA ARG A 93 13.01 -13.20 -0.18
C ARG A 93 12.65 -12.02 0.73
N SER A 94 13.51 -11.00 0.71
CA SER A 94 13.25 -9.76 1.43
C SER A 94 12.29 -8.86 0.64
N ALA A 95 11.75 -7.84 1.29
CA ALA A 95 10.94 -6.83 0.62
C ALA A 95 11.71 -6.18 -0.53
N HIS A 96 12.99 -5.88 -0.33
CA HIS A 96 13.84 -5.30 -1.36
C HIS A 96 14.02 -6.24 -2.56
N GLN A 97 14.15 -7.53 -2.33
CA GLN A 97 14.28 -8.52 -3.40
C GLN A 97 12.98 -8.65 -4.22
N ILE A 98 11.83 -8.52 -3.56
CA ILE A 98 10.52 -8.61 -4.24
C ILE A 98 10.22 -7.33 -5.01
N PHE A 99 10.41 -6.18 -4.39
CA PHE A 99 9.91 -4.89 -4.89
C PHE A 99 10.99 -3.96 -5.44
N GLY A 100 12.24 -4.10 -5.02
CA GLY A 100 13.24 -3.09 -5.30
C GLY A 100 13.03 -1.84 -4.47
N SER A 101 13.87 -0.83 -4.68
CA SER A 101 13.79 0.45 -3.98
C SER A 101 13.33 1.54 -4.95
N PRO A 102 12.45 2.48 -4.56
CA PRO A 102 11.92 2.69 -3.22
C PRO A 102 10.60 1.95 -2.91
N ASP A 103 10.18 1.02 -3.77
CA ASP A 103 8.88 0.35 -3.60
C ASP A 103 8.81 -0.48 -2.31
N ASP A 104 9.93 -1.03 -1.86
CA ASP A 104 10.01 -1.72 -0.57
C ASP A 104 9.65 -0.81 0.60
N LEU A 105 10.05 0.46 0.55
CA LEU A 105 9.68 1.45 1.56
C LEU A 105 8.21 1.85 1.46
N LYS A 106 7.70 1.94 0.23
CA LYS A 106 6.28 2.25 -0.01
C LYS A 106 5.37 1.15 0.51
N LEU A 107 5.78 -0.11 0.39
CA LEU A 107 5.01 -1.21 0.97
C LEU A 107 4.92 -1.09 2.48
N CYS A 108 6.00 -0.75 3.16
CA CYS A 108 5.99 -0.52 4.60
C CYS A 108 5.01 0.59 4.96
N SER A 109 5.03 1.71 4.23
CA SER A 109 4.10 2.83 4.43
C SER A 109 2.65 2.38 4.24
N CYS A 110 2.37 1.62 3.19
CA CYS A 110 1.03 1.09 2.91
C CYS A 110 0.55 0.16 4.01
N MET A 111 1.36 -0.79 4.43
CA MET A 111 0.98 -1.75 5.48
C MET A 111 0.74 -1.06 6.81
N THR A 112 1.56 -0.06 7.15
CA THR A 112 1.38 0.75 8.36
C THR A 112 0.06 1.51 8.32
N LEU A 113 -0.27 2.11 7.18
CA LEU A 113 -1.52 2.84 6.98
C LEU A 113 -2.73 1.91 7.14
N PHE A 114 -2.73 0.77 6.47
CA PHE A 114 -3.88 -0.12 6.47
C PHE A 114 -4.01 -0.94 7.75
N GLU A 115 -2.94 -1.16 8.49
CA GLU A 115 -3.05 -1.68 9.86
C GLU A 115 -3.89 -0.73 10.71
N ALA A 116 -3.70 0.57 10.56
CA ALA A 116 -4.48 1.57 11.27
C ALA A 116 -5.91 1.68 10.73
N ALA A 117 -6.08 1.58 9.42
CA ALA A 117 -7.36 1.74 8.75
C ALA A 117 -8.29 0.53 8.93
N ALA A 118 -7.73 -0.68 9.03
CA ALA A 118 -8.47 -1.94 9.14
C ALA A 118 -7.82 -2.82 10.20
N PRO A 119 -7.92 -2.43 11.49
CA PRO A 119 -7.22 -3.14 12.56
C PRO A 119 -7.70 -4.57 12.80
N SER A 120 -8.89 -4.93 12.31
CA SER A 120 -9.41 -6.29 12.43
C SER A 120 -8.84 -7.24 11.36
N GLU A 121 -8.15 -6.71 10.35
CA GLU A 121 -7.53 -7.54 9.32
C GLU A 121 -6.06 -7.82 9.69
N PRO A 122 -5.70 -9.09 9.96
CA PRO A 122 -4.35 -9.39 10.46
C PRO A 122 -3.23 -9.33 9.44
N VAL A 123 -3.55 -9.37 8.13
CA VAL A 123 -2.53 -9.54 7.09
C VAL A 123 -1.52 -8.38 7.06
N PHE A 124 -1.95 -7.15 7.32
CA PHE A 124 -1.07 -5.99 7.25
C PHE A 124 0.00 -6.03 8.34
N ALA A 125 -0.40 -6.37 9.56
CA ALA A 125 0.54 -6.55 10.66
C ALA A 125 1.48 -7.72 10.38
N GLU A 126 0.98 -8.81 9.82
CA GLU A 126 1.79 -9.99 9.49
C GLU A 126 2.89 -9.67 8.47
N VAL A 127 2.56 -8.86 7.44
CA VAL A 127 3.57 -8.41 6.47
C VAL A 127 4.65 -7.57 7.16
N LEU A 128 4.24 -6.64 8.04
CA LEU A 128 5.19 -5.81 8.78
C LEU A 128 6.10 -6.65 9.68
N GLU A 129 5.54 -7.64 10.38
CA GLU A 129 6.33 -8.52 11.22
C GLU A 129 7.35 -9.33 10.42
N ARG A 130 6.92 -9.89 9.30
CA ARG A 130 7.75 -10.79 8.52
C ARG A 130 8.80 -10.09 7.68
N LEU A 131 8.43 -9.00 7.00
CA LEU A 131 9.33 -8.33 6.05
C LEU A 131 10.07 -7.13 6.62
N TYR A 132 9.60 -6.57 7.73
CA TYR A 132 10.15 -5.34 8.31
C TYR A 132 10.52 -5.50 9.79
N ALA A 133 10.59 -6.72 10.28
CA ALA A 133 10.92 -7.03 11.68
C ALA A 133 9.99 -6.31 12.67
N GLY A 134 8.73 -6.14 12.30
CA GLY A 134 7.73 -5.48 13.13
C GLY A 134 7.81 -3.96 13.11
N ARG A 135 8.64 -3.37 12.27
CA ARG A 135 8.78 -1.90 12.19
C ARG A 135 7.65 -1.30 11.39
N ARG A 136 7.04 -0.24 11.93
CA ARG A 136 6.06 0.58 11.23
C ARG A 136 6.76 1.79 10.64
N ASP A 137 6.21 2.32 9.54
CA ASP A 137 6.78 3.49 8.90
C ASP A 137 6.58 4.74 9.77
N PRO A 138 7.65 5.37 10.27
CA PRO A 138 7.52 6.51 11.17
C PRO A 138 6.86 7.73 10.53
N LEU A 139 7.06 7.93 9.22
CA LEU A 139 6.44 9.07 8.52
C LEU A 139 4.92 8.89 8.43
N THR A 140 4.46 7.67 8.19
CA THR A 140 3.02 7.36 8.16
C THR A 140 2.41 7.55 9.55
N LEU A 141 3.06 7.02 10.59
CA LEU A 141 2.59 7.18 11.96
C LEU A 141 2.50 8.66 12.36
N ALA A 142 3.53 9.45 12.02
CA ALA A 142 3.52 10.87 12.31
C ALA A 142 2.39 11.59 11.57
N ALA A 143 2.17 11.27 10.30
CA ALA A 143 1.08 11.86 9.51
C ALA A 143 -0.30 11.50 10.07
N LEU A 144 -0.44 10.32 10.68
CA LEU A 144 -1.69 9.89 11.32
C LEU A 144 -1.83 10.43 12.76
N GLY A 145 -0.83 11.16 13.27
CA GLY A 145 -0.84 11.64 14.65
C GLY A 145 -0.63 10.52 15.67
N ARG A 146 0.07 9.45 15.28
CA ARG A 146 0.31 8.29 16.14
C ARG A 146 1.77 8.21 16.55
N ALA A 147 2.01 7.78 17.78
CA ALA A 147 3.36 7.53 18.26
C ALA A 147 3.89 6.23 17.65
N ALA A 148 5.21 6.20 17.38
CA ALA A 148 5.86 4.96 17.00
C ALA A 148 5.77 3.97 18.19
N PRO A 149 5.52 2.65 17.94
CA PRO A 149 5.55 1.70 19.02
C PRO A 149 6.95 1.63 19.64
N PRO A 150 7.06 1.32 20.94
CA PRO A 150 8.37 1.20 21.56
C PRO A 150 9.18 0.10 20.87
N ALA A 151 10.47 0.37 20.71
CA ALA A 151 11.40 -0.63 20.17
C ALA A 151 11.46 -1.80 21.15
N GLY A 152 11.00 -2.95 20.69
CA GLY A 152 10.96 -4.13 21.54
C GLY A 152 11.05 -5.39 20.75
#